data_0ab4b0ef2f2c602ac9b342e78520c9c1
#
_entry.id   0ab4b0ef2f2c602ac9b342e78520c9c1
#
_cell.length_a   1.000
_cell.length_b   1.000
_cell.length_c   1.000
_cell.angle_alpha   90.00
_cell.angle_beta   90.00
_cell.angle_gamma   90.00
#
_symmetry.space_group_name_H-M   'P 1'
#
loop_
_entity.id
_entity.type
_entity.pdbx_description
1 polymer ?
#
loop_
_entity_poly.entity_id
_entity_poly.type
_entity_poly.pdbx_seq_one_letter_code
_entity_poly.pdbx_strand_id
1 'polypeptide(L)'
;MMINNGDEDKINFIKIDQENLNLACEIQNKIFPKEDARQNFIEQINKDSYRKEMDYYIVYLQNTPIGVTGLYSYNEYPENAWLGWFGILEQYRKNGYGGIVLDKTIELARKKGYTKFRLYTDEYAKSAHKLYESRGLVKELYDNEDDKDEYFVADVYIYSISLTKEQIDLWNNKIWGLKEQGKKENLYK
;
A
#
# COMPACT_ATOMS: atom_id res chain seq x y z
N MET A 1 14.40 -21.34 -2.30
CA MET A 1 15.37 -20.76 -1.37
C MET A 1 14.62 -20.53 -0.07
N MET A 2 15.03 -21.17 1.01
CA MET A 2 14.34 -21.08 2.30
C MET A 2 14.57 -19.68 2.88
N ILE A 3 13.50 -18.99 3.21
CA ILE A 3 13.56 -17.74 3.96
C ILE A 3 14.17 -18.08 5.31
N ASN A 4 15.30 -17.45 5.66
CA ASN A 4 15.89 -17.60 6.98
C ASN A 4 14.96 -16.89 7.98
N ASN A 5 14.39 -17.63 8.93
CA ASN A 5 13.56 -17.08 10.02
C ASN A 5 14.25 -15.95 10.82
N GLY A 6 15.55 -15.73 10.63
CA GLY A 6 16.30 -14.65 11.27
C GLY A 6 16.25 -13.28 10.56
N ASP A 7 15.66 -13.18 9.36
CA ASP A 7 15.62 -11.89 8.65
C ASP A 7 14.33 -11.10 8.95
N GLU A 8 13.30 -11.76 9.44
CA GLU A 8 12.06 -11.11 9.86
C GLU A 8 12.30 -10.15 11.03
N ASP A 9 13.10 -10.55 12.01
CA ASP A 9 13.45 -9.72 13.18
C ASP A 9 14.35 -8.53 12.83
N LYS A 10 14.97 -8.53 11.65
CA LYS A 10 15.85 -7.46 11.16
C LYS A 10 15.11 -6.38 10.37
N ILE A 11 13.86 -6.63 9.97
CA ILE A 11 13.03 -5.68 9.23
C ILE A 11 12.27 -4.79 10.21
N ASN A 12 12.49 -3.49 10.11
CA ASN A 12 11.84 -2.47 10.92
C ASN A 12 11.14 -1.42 10.05
N PHE A 13 10.08 -0.84 10.59
CA PHE A 13 9.32 0.23 9.96
C PHE A 13 9.53 1.52 10.76
N ILE A 14 9.99 2.57 10.09
CA ILE A 14 10.12 3.91 10.67
C ILE A 14 9.09 4.80 9.97
N LYS A 15 8.16 5.36 10.76
CA LYS A 15 7.12 6.24 10.23
C LYS A 15 7.75 7.46 9.55
N ILE A 16 7.20 7.83 8.40
CA ILE A 16 7.63 9.00 7.66
C ILE A 16 7.08 10.26 8.35
N ASP A 17 7.95 11.23 8.57
CA ASP A 17 7.67 12.53 9.15
C ASP A 17 8.54 13.62 8.48
N GLN A 18 8.52 14.83 9.02
CA GLN A 18 9.29 15.94 8.47
C GLN A 18 10.82 15.70 8.50
N GLU A 19 11.33 14.95 9.48
CA GLU A 19 12.77 14.76 9.66
C GLU A 19 13.34 13.78 8.62
N ASN A 20 12.58 12.75 8.23
CA ASN A 20 13.02 11.72 7.30
C ASN A 20 12.37 11.81 5.92
N LEU A 21 11.55 12.83 5.65
CA LEU A 21 10.82 13.02 4.39
C LEU A 21 11.71 12.97 3.16
N ASN A 22 12.87 13.63 3.18
CA ASN A 22 13.77 13.66 2.03
C ASN A 22 14.29 12.25 1.69
N LEU A 23 14.68 11.48 2.70
CA LEU A 23 15.12 10.09 2.52
C LEU A 23 13.97 9.22 1.98
N ALA A 24 12.76 9.37 2.52
CA ALA A 24 11.59 8.66 2.04
C ALA A 24 11.30 8.95 0.56
N CYS A 25 11.37 10.22 0.15
CA CYS A 25 11.22 10.62 -1.25
C CYS A 25 12.30 10.02 -2.17
N GLU A 26 13.56 10.01 -1.72
CA GLU A 26 14.65 9.37 -2.49
C GLU A 26 14.38 7.89 -2.73
N ILE A 27 13.94 7.16 -1.71
CA ILE A 27 13.65 5.74 -1.79
C ILE A 27 12.46 5.50 -2.72
N GLN A 28 11.36 6.22 -2.51
CA GLN A 28 10.16 6.07 -3.33
C GLN A 28 10.42 6.41 -4.80
N ASN A 29 11.12 7.48 -5.11
CA ASN A 29 11.44 7.87 -6.48
C ASN A 29 12.30 6.83 -7.21
N LYS A 30 13.15 6.09 -6.49
CA LYS A 30 13.90 4.95 -7.08
C LYS A 30 13.01 3.74 -7.36
N ILE A 31 11.92 3.56 -6.61
CA ILE A 31 10.97 2.45 -6.77
C ILE A 31 9.88 2.81 -7.78
N PHE A 32 9.37 4.03 -7.71
CA PHE A 32 8.26 4.58 -8.50
C PHE A 32 8.66 5.91 -9.15
N PRO A 33 9.48 5.90 -10.21
CA PRO A 33 10.12 7.12 -10.75
C PRO A 33 9.16 8.08 -11.46
N LYS A 34 7.90 7.68 -11.67
CA LYS A 34 6.87 8.51 -12.32
C LYS A 34 5.94 9.20 -11.32
N GLU A 35 6.10 8.92 -10.02
CA GLU A 35 5.20 9.40 -8.98
C GLU A 35 5.80 10.61 -8.25
N ASP A 36 4.94 11.50 -7.76
CA ASP A 36 5.37 12.58 -6.87
C ASP A 36 5.44 12.09 -5.42
N ALA A 37 6.60 11.52 -5.06
CA ALA A 37 6.84 10.99 -3.73
C ALA A 37 6.63 12.04 -2.62
N ARG A 38 7.02 13.30 -2.88
CA ARG A 38 6.90 14.36 -1.87
C ARG A 38 5.44 14.68 -1.60
N GLN A 39 4.62 14.83 -2.64
CA GLN A 39 3.20 15.09 -2.50
C GLN A 39 2.51 13.98 -1.70
N ASN A 40 2.80 12.72 -2.04
CA ASN A 40 2.23 11.55 -1.38
C ASN A 40 2.51 11.53 0.14
N PHE A 41 3.73 11.87 0.54
CA PHE A 41 4.11 11.85 1.96
C PHE A 41 3.67 13.11 2.72
N ILE A 42 3.61 14.27 2.05
CA ILE A 42 3.08 15.50 2.65
C ILE A 42 1.60 15.35 2.98
N GLU A 43 0.82 14.68 2.15
CA GLU A 43 -0.59 14.37 2.43
C GLU A 43 -0.74 13.59 3.74
N GLN A 44 0.14 12.64 4.02
CA GLN A 44 0.18 11.94 5.31
C GLN A 44 0.45 12.91 6.47
N ILE A 45 1.44 13.77 6.32
CA ILE A 45 1.88 14.68 7.39
C ILE A 45 0.78 15.71 7.70
N ASN A 46 0.11 16.21 6.67
CA ASN A 46 -0.93 17.24 6.79
C ASN A 46 -2.31 16.71 7.20
N LYS A 47 -2.51 15.40 7.20
CA LYS A 47 -3.75 14.71 7.60
C LYS A 47 -5.00 15.21 6.88
N ASP A 48 -5.34 14.58 5.79
CA ASP A 48 -6.60 14.80 5.10
C ASP A 48 -7.83 14.54 5.98
N SER A 49 -8.88 15.35 5.80
CA SER A 49 -10.13 15.22 6.56
C SER A 49 -10.98 13.99 6.18
N TYR A 50 -10.74 13.40 5.03
CA TYR A 50 -11.53 12.28 4.49
C TYR A 50 -10.94 10.91 4.78
N ARG A 51 -9.65 10.85 5.05
CA ARG A 51 -8.98 9.61 5.47
C ARG A 51 -9.08 9.46 6.97
N LYS A 52 -9.50 8.29 7.41
CA LYS A 52 -9.45 7.90 8.82
C LYS A 52 -8.01 7.82 9.30
N GLU A 53 -7.16 7.25 8.46
CA GLU A 53 -5.75 7.06 8.72
C GLU A 53 -4.94 7.06 7.42
N MET A 54 -3.70 7.54 7.51
CA MET A 54 -2.72 7.46 6.43
C MET A 54 -1.33 7.47 7.04
N ASP A 55 -0.71 6.30 7.11
CA ASP A 55 0.61 6.11 7.71
C ASP A 55 1.55 5.40 6.73
N TYR A 56 2.59 6.10 6.31
CA TYR A 56 3.67 5.54 5.49
C TYR A 56 4.94 5.35 6.30
N TYR A 57 5.76 4.39 5.88
CA TYR A 57 6.95 3.98 6.58
C TYR A 57 8.11 3.75 5.62
N ILE A 58 9.31 4.17 6.02
CA ILE A 58 10.55 3.66 5.44
C ILE A 58 10.78 2.27 6.02
N VAL A 59 11.07 1.31 5.16
CA VAL A 59 11.41 -0.05 5.52
C VAL A 59 12.92 -0.17 5.66
N TYR A 60 13.38 -0.60 6.82
CA TYR A 60 14.79 -0.84 7.13
C TYR A 60 15.08 -2.32 7.27
N LEU A 61 16.19 -2.77 6.70
CA LEU A 61 16.86 -4.01 7.03
C LEU A 61 18.01 -3.66 7.98
N GLN A 62 17.86 -3.94 9.27
CA GLN A 62 18.72 -3.41 10.32
C GLN A 62 18.79 -1.87 10.26
N ASN A 63 19.92 -1.32 9.86
CA ASN A 63 20.14 0.14 9.75
C ASN A 63 20.13 0.64 8.29
N THR A 64 19.81 -0.22 7.33
CA THR A 64 19.83 0.13 5.91
C THR A 64 18.41 0.29 5.38
N PRO A 65 18.05 1.45 4.80
CA PRO A 65 16.74 1.62 4.19
C PRO A 65 16.67 0.82 2.89
N ILE A 66 15.64 -0.04 2.77
CA ILE A 66 15.49 -0.96 1.64
C ILE A 66 14.18 -0.79 0.86
N GLY A 67 13.26 0.04 1.34
CA GLY A 67 11.97 0.20 0.67
C GLY A 67 11.01 1.12 1.41
N VAL A 68 9.77 1.12 0.95
CA VAL A 68 8.64 1.83 1.55
C VAL A 68 7.44 0.90 1.66
N THR A 69 6.58 1.17 2.63
CA THR A 69 5.26 0.56 2.78
C THR A 69 4.33 1.53 3.49
N GLY A 70 3.04 1.27 3.46
CA GLY A 70 2.10 2.12 4.19
C GLY A 70 0.71 1.51 4.29
N LEU A 71 -0.08 2.13 5.15
CA LEU A 71 -1.49 1.84 5.34
C LEU A 71 -2.28 3.13 5.27
N TYR A 72 -3.42 3.10 4.60
CA TYR A 72 -4.41 4.15 4.68
C TYR A 72 -5.81 3.55 4.81
N SER A 73 -6.74 4.32 5.31
CA SER A 73 -8.13 3.93 5.47
C SER A 73 -9.03 5.14 5.25
N TYR A 74 -10.21 4.91 4.70
CA TYR A 74 -11.22 5.93 4.47
C TYR A 74 -12.27 5.95 5.60
N ASN A 75 -12.82 7.13 5.89
CA ASN A 75 -13.91 7.27 6.86
C ASN A 75 -15.18 6.53 6.44
N GLU A 76 -15.38 6.37 5.13
CA GLU A 76 -16.54 5.66 4.57
C GLU A 76 -16.46 4.14 4.78
N TYR A 77 -15.25 3.59 4.81
CA TYR A 77 -14.99 2.14 5.00
C TYR A 77 -13.95 1.93 6.10
N PRO A 78 -14.28 2.30 7.35
CA PRO A 78 -13.31 2.42 8.43
C PRO A 78 -12.73 1.09 8.90
N GLU A 79 -13.31 -0.03 8.52
CA GLU A 79 -12.83 -1.38 8.80
C GLU A 79 -11.79 -1.88 7.80
N ASN A 80 -11.60 -1.18 6.65
CA ASN A 80 -10.65 -1.56 5.63
C ASN A 80 -9.32 -0.82 5.81
N ALA A 81 -8.22 -1.56 5.89
CA ALA A 81 -6.89 -1.03 5.69
C ALA A 81 -6.48 -1.24 4.22
N TRP A 82 -5.99 -0.21 3.58
CA TRP A 82 -5.44 -0.27 2.23
C TRP A 82 -3.93 -0.18 2.27
N LEU A 83 -3.25 -1.07 1.53
CA LEU A 83 -1.82 -0.97 1.31
C LEU A 83 -1.51 0.21 0.39
N GLY A 84 -0.64 1.10 0.84
CA GLY A 84 -0.16 2.22 0.04
C GLY A 84 1.35 2.15 -0.19
N TRP A 85 1.81 2.63 -1.35
CA TRP A 85 3.23 2.79 -1.73
C TRP A 85 4.15 1.66 -1.26
N PHE A 86 3.84 0.45 -1.66
CA PHE A 86 4.58 -0.74 -1.27
C PHE A 86 5.67 -1.08 -2.30
N GLY A 87 6.92 -1.07 -1.89
CA GLY A 87 8.00 -1.44 -2.79
C GLY A 87 9.35 -1.62 -2.11
N ILE A 88 10.20 -2.43 -2.75
CA ILE A 88 11.58 -2.73 -2.33
C ILE A 88 12.54 -2.22 -3.41
N LEU A 89 13.61 -1.57 -2.99
CA LEU A 89 14.71 -1.11 -3.86
C LEU A 89 15.27 -2.29 -4.66
N GLU A 90 15.60 -2.05 -5.92
CA GLU A 90 15.95 -3.09 -6.90
C GLU A 90 17.05 -4.04 -6.41
N GLN A 91 18.11 -3.50 -5.79
CA GLN A 91 19.24 -4.29 -5.29
C GLN A 91 18.88 -5.24 -4.14
N TYR A 92 17.71 -5.06 -3.50
CA TYR A 92 17.22 -5.92 -2.42
C TYR A 92 16.08 -6.85 -2.86
N ARG A 93 15.64 -6.77 -4.11
CA ARG A 93 14.60 -7.65 -4.65
C ARG A 93 15.10 -9.09 -4.79
N LYS A 94 14.17 -10.03 -4.95
CA LYS A 94 14.41 -11.47 -5.12
C LYS A 94 15.06 -12.18 -3.91
N ASN A 95 15.18 -11.49 -2.77
CA ASN A 95 15.68 -12.03 -1.51
C ASN A 95 14.57 -12.35 -0.49
N GLY A 96 13.30 -12.30 -0.90
CA GLY A 96 12.17 -12.58 -0.03
C GLY A 96 11.67 -11.37 0.80
N TYR A 97 12.39 -10.25 0.83
CA TYR A 97 12.05 -9.10 1.69
C TYR A 97 10.66 -8.52 1.39
N GLY A 98 10.23 -8.50 0.12
CA GLY A 98 8.87 -8.05 -0.22
C GLY A 98 7.78 -8.86 0.50
N GLY A 99 7.98 -10.18 0.63
CA GLY A 99 7.06 -11.04 1.37
C GLY A 99 7.04 -10.71 2.85
N ILE A 100 8.21 -10.59 3.49
CA ILE A 100 8.31 -10.24 4.91
C ILE A 100 7.68 -8.87 5.19
N VAL A 101 7.93 -7.88 4.34
CA VAL A 101 7.38 -6.53 4.48
C VAL A 101 5.86 -6.54 4.32
N LEU A 102 5.33 -7.29 3.35
CA LEU A 102 3.87 -7.44 3.18
C LEU A 102 3.24 -8.09 4.41
N ASP A 103 3.82 -9.20 4.88
CA ASP A 103 3.32 -9.94 6.05
C ASP A 103 3.31 -9.05 7.30
N LYS A 104 4.38 -8.28 7.55
CA LYS A 104 4.45 -7.29 8.65
C LYS A 104 3.46 -6.13 8.47
N THR A 105 3.20 -5.70 7.24
CA THR A 105 2.22 -4.63 6.98
C THR A 105 0.79 -5.13 7.24
N ILE A 106 0.49 -6.38 6.86
CA ILE A 106 -0.79 -7.03 7.18
C ILE A 106 -0.95 -7.18 8.70
N GLU A 107 0.10 -7.58 9.41
CA GLU A 107 0.07 -7.70 10.86
C GLU A 107 -0.08 -6.33 11.54
N LEU A 108 0.53 -5.28 11.00
CA LEU A 108 0.34 -3.90 11.47
C LEU A 108 -1.13 -3.48 11.33
N ALA A 109 -1.77 -3.78 10.19
CA ALA A 109 -3.19 -3.50 9.98
C ALA A 109 -4.05 -4.24 11.02
N ARG A 110 -3.75 -5.51 11.31
CA ARG A 110 -4.43 -6.29 12.34
C ARG A 110 -4.28 -5.67 13.73
N LYS A 111 -3.06 -5.27 14.11
CA LYS A 111 -2.77 -4.60 15.39
C LYS A 111 -3.49 -3.26 15.54
N LYS A 112 -3.73 -2.56 14.44
CA LYS A 112 -4.51 -1.30 14.41
C LYS A 112 -6.03 -1.53 14.48
N GLY A 113 -6.49 -2.79 14.52
CA GLY A 113 -7.90 -3.15 14.68
C GLY A 113 -8.70 -3.19 13.37
N TYR A 114 -8.05 -3.18 12.23
CA TYR A 114 -8.72 -3.39 10.96
C TYR A 114 -9.17 -4.86 10.82
N THR A 115 -10.31 -5.06 10.17
CA THR A 115 -10.84 -6.41 9.92
C THR A 115 -10.61 -6.89 8.50
N LYS A 116 -10.26 -5.99 7.59
CA LYS A 116 -10.00 -6.27 6.19
C LYS A 116 -8.73 -5.55 5.73
N PHE A 117 -7.94 -6.25 4.93
CA PHE A 117 -6.77 -5.65 4.27
C PHE A 117 -6.97 -5.74 2.76
N ARG A 118 -6.75 -4.64 2.08
CA ARG A 118 -6.94 -4.50 0.64
C ARG A 118 -5.77 -3.79 0.00
N LEU A 119 -5.62 -4.00 -1.28
CA LEU A 119 -4.72 -3.24 -2.13
C LEU A 119 -5.26 -3.23 -3.56
N TYR A 120 -4.75 -2.34 -4.39
CA TYR A 120 -4.94 -2.40 -5.82
C TYR A 120 -3.60 -2.37 -6.56
N THR A 121 -3.58 -2.90 -7.77
CA THR A 121 -2.42 -2.90 -8.65
C THR A 121 -2.85 -3.07 -10.10
N ASP A 122 -2.03 -2.64 -11.05
CA ASP A 122 -2.28 -2.82 -12.47
C ASP A 122 -1.87 -4.22 -12.97
N GLU A 123 -2.28 -4.55 -14.17
CA GLU A 123 -1.97 -5.84 -14.82
C GLU A 123 -0.48 -6.09 -15.07
N TYR A 124 0.34 -5.04 -15.10
CA TYR A 124 1.77 -5.15 -15.42
C TYR A 124 2.61 -5.56 -14.22
N ALA A 125 2.10 -5.43 -13.02
CA ALA A 125 2.80 -5.74 -11.77
C ALA A 125 2.91 -7.26 -11.48
N LYS A 126 3.34 -8.07 -12.47
CA LYS A 126 3.33 -9.55 -12.43
C LYS A 126 3.98 -10.18 -11.20
N SER A 127 5.04 -9.59 -10.69
CA SER A 127 5.71 -10.10 -9.48
C SER A 127 4.90 -9.80 -8.22
N ALA A 128 4.20 -8.66 -8.18
CA ALA A 128 3.32 -8.28 -7.09
C ALA A 128 2.08 -9.19 -7.04
N HIS A 129 1.46 -9.47 -8.20
CA HIS A 129 0.35 -10.44 -8.30
C HIS A 129 0.71 -11.78 -7.65
N LYS A 130 1.85 -12.39 -8.05
CA LYS A 130 2.32 -13.66 -7.48
C LYS A 130 2.54 -13.57 -5.97
N LEU A 131 3.06 -12.44 -5.49
CA LEU A 131 3.28 -12.21 -4.07
C LEU A 131 1.95 -12.19 -3.30
N TYR A 132 0.97 -11.42 -3.77
CA TYR A 132 -0.33 -11.28 -3.11
C TYR A 132 -1.11 -12.61 -3.11
N GLU A 133 -1.16 -13.29 -4.24
CA GLU A 133 -1.80 -14.61 -4.36
C GLU A 133 -1.13 -15.65 -3.44
N SER A 134 0.20 -15.63 -3.31
CA SER A 134 0.93 -16.54 -2.41
C SER A 134 0.64 -16.31 -0.92
N ARG A 135 0.06 -15.17 -0.56
CA ARG A 135 -0.39 -14.84 0.81
C ARG A 135 -1.89 -15.03 0.99
N GLY A 136 -2.57 -15.61 0.00
CA GLY A 136 -3.99 -15.92 0.07
C GLY A 136 -4.92 -14.71 -0.11
N LEU A 137 -4.40 -13.59 -0.65
CA LEU A 137 -5.27 -12.49 -1.01
C LEU A 137 -6.12 -12.89 -2.23
N VAL A 138 -7.41 -12.61 -2.14
CA VAL A 138 -8.38 -12.88 -3.20
C VAL A 138 -8.37 -11.75 -4.20
N LYS A 139 -8.20 -12.10 -5.48
CA LYS A 139 -8.12 -11.19 -6.62
C LYS A 139 -9.50 -10.94 -7.23
N GLU A 140 -9.80 -9.70 -7.55
CA GLU A 140 -10.95 -9.32 -8.38
C GLU A 140 -10.54 -8.24 -9.40
N LEU A 141 -11.13 -8.28 -10.58
CA LEU A 141 -10.99 -7.19 -11.56
C LEU A 141 -11.80 -5.98 -11.06
N TYR A 142 -11.18 -4.82 -11.06
CA TYR A 142 -11.87 -3.57 -10.80
C TYR A 142 -12.34 -2.96 -12.12
N ASP A 143 -13.64 -2.94 -12.33
CA ASP A 143 -14.28 -2.49 -13.56
C ASP A 143 -15.45 -1.54 -13.24
N ASN A 144 -15.17 -0.48 -12.49
CA ASN A 144 -16.14 0.55 -12.21
C ASN A 144 -15.99 1.70 -13.21
N GLU A 145 -16.95 1.83 -14.13
CA GLU A 145 -16.90 2.85 -15.19
C GLU A 145 -16.94 4.28 -14.65
N ASP A 146 -17.58 4.50 -13.49
CA ASP A 146 -17.67 5.82 -12.86
C ASP A 146 -16.33 6.25 -12.21
N ASP A 147 -15.41 5.32 -12.01
CA ASP A 147 -14.09 5.53 -11.41
C ASP A 147 -12.94 5.31 -12.42
N LYS A 148 -13.28 4.98 -13.66
CA LYS A 148 -12.31 4.95 -14.76
C LYS A 148 -11.90 6.37 -15.09
N ASP A 149 -10.88 6.83 -14.40
CA ASP A 149 -10.19 8.05 -14.75
C ASP A 149 -9.54 7.86 -16.14
N GLU A 150 -9.46 8.91 -16.95
CA GLU A 150 -8.76 8.92 -18.25
C GLU A 150 -7.31 8.42 -18.15
N TYR A 151 -6.80 8.25 -16.94
CA TYR A 151 -5.46 7.78 -16.60
C TYR A 151 -5.32 6.26 -16.45
N PHE A 152 -6.41 5.48 -16.30
CA PHE A 152 -6.30 4.02 -16.23
C PHE A 152 -6.21 3.42 -17.65
N VAL A 153 -4.99 3.36 -18.16
CA VAL A 153 -4.67 2.74 -19.46
C VAL A 153 -4.55 1.20 -19.36
N ALA A 154 -4.76 0.64 -18.17
CA ALA A 154 -4.53 -0.76 -17.86
C ALA A 154 -5.63 -1.33 -16.95
N ASP A 155 -5.82 -2.64 -17.00
CA ASP A 155 -6.69 -3.34 -16.06
C ASP A 155 -6.15 -3.18 -14.63
N VAL A 156 -7.04 -2.79 -13.72
CA VAL A 156 -6.74 -2.67 -12.29
C VAL A 156 -7.37 -3.84 -11.54
N TYR A 157 -6.63 -4.41 -10.64
CA TYR A 157 -7.08 -5.52 -9.79
C TYR A 157 -7.05 -5.12 -8.32
N ILE A 158 -8.12 -5.44 -7.61
CA ILE A 158 -8.17 -5.36 -6.16
C ILE A 158 -7.85 -6.72 -5.58
N TYR A 159 -7.02 -6.71 -4.56
CA TYR A 159 -6.67 -7.88 -3.77
C TYR A 159 -7.15 -7.67 -2.33
N SER A 160 -7.79 -8.67 -1.76
CA SER A 160 -8.42 -8.58 -0.45
C SER A 160 -8.13 -9.80 0.41
N ILE A 161 -7.90 -9.57 1.71
CA ILE A 161 -7.83 -10.65 2.71
C ILE A 161 -8.53 -10.22 4.00
N SER A 162 -9.24 -11.18 4.64
CA SER A 162 -9.80 -10.97 5.97
C SER A 162 -8.69 -11.01 7.02
N LEU A 163 -8.74 -10.10 7.97
CA LEU A 163 -7.85 -10.06 9.14
C LEU A 163 -8.47 -10.75 10.35
N THR A 164 -9.69 -11.27 10.21
CA THR A 164 -10.46 -12.03 11.20
C THR A 164 -10.67 -13.47 10.73
N LYS A 165 -11.52 -14.22 11.44
CA LYS A 165 -11.96 -15.58 11.03
C LYS A 165 -13.12 -15.55 10.02
N GLU A 166 -13.68 -14.38 9.73
CA GLU A 166 -14.76 -14.23 8.79
C GLU A 166 -14.25 -14.36 7.35
N GLN A 167 -15.11 -14.82 6.46
CA GLN A 167 -14.80 -14.85 5.04
C GLN A 167 -14.68 -13.40 4.51
N ILE A 168 -13.70 -13.15 3.65
CA ILE A 168 -13.56 -11.84 3.03
C ILE A 168 -14.70 -11.58 2.04
N ASP A 169 -15.33 -10.43 2.15
CA ASP A 169 -16.20 -9.89 1.13
C ASP A 169 -15.36 -9.24 0.00
N LEU A 170 -15.72 -9.53 -1.23
CA LEU A 170 -15.12 -8.85 -2.38
C LEU A 170 -15.46 -7.35 -2.37
N TRP A 171 -14.64 -6.55 -3.01
CA TRP A 171 -14.88 -5.11 -3.12
C TRP A 171 -16.10 -4.80 -4.01
N ASN A 172 -16.37 -5.67 -4.99
CA ASN A 172 -17.54 -5.63 -5.88
C ASN A 172 -17.70 -4.27 -6.58
N ASN A 173 -16.63 -3.77 -7.16
CA ASN A 173 -16.61 -2.51 -7.89
C ASN A 173 -17.14 -1.29 -7.12
N LYS A 174 -17.14 -1.33 -5.80
CA LYS A 174 -17.45 -0.14 -5.00
C LYS A 174 -16.42 0.93 -5.33
N ILE A 175 -16.89 2.13 -5.50
CA ILE A 175 -16.02 3.26 -5.66
C ILE A 175 -15.40 3.57 -4.30
N TRP A 176 -14.07 3.67 -4.22
CA TRP A 176 -13.40 4.12 -3.01
C TRP A 176 -12.89 5.55 -3.20
N GLY A 177 -13.16 6.40 -2.23
CA GLY A 177 -12.67 7.78 -2.26
C GLY A 177 -13.43 8.73 -3.19
N LEU A 178 -14.63 8.38 -3.66
CA LEU A 178 -15.40 9.20 -4.62
C LEU A 178 -15.79 10.57 -4.10
N LYS A 179 -16.20 10.67 -2.86
CA LYS A 179 -16.50 11.98 -2.27
C LYS A 179 -15.32 12.92 -2.28
N GLU A 180 -14.17 12.37 -2.56
CA GLU A 180 -12.87 12.98 -2.59
C GLU A 180 -12.40 13.25 -3.99
N GLN A 181 -12.84 12.46 -4.99
CA GLN A 181 -12.58 12.75 -6.39
C GLN A 181 -13.17 14.10 -6.78
N GLY A 182 -14.36 14.43 -6.34
CA GLY A 182 -14.91 15.77 -6.47
C GLY A 182 -14.06 16.87 -5.81
N LYS A 183 -13.16 16.50 -4.89
CA LYS A 183 -12.15 17.40 -4.31
C LYS A 183 -10.81 17.29 -5.01
N LYS A 184 -10.42 16.12 -5.56
CA LYS A 184 -9.22 15.97 -6.38
C LYS A 184 -9.27 16.84 -7.63
N GLU A 185 -10.43 16.96 -8.29
CA GLU A 185 -10.60 17.89 -9.40
C GLU A 185 -10.29 19.35 -9.01
N ASN A 186 -10.41 19.72 -7.74
CA ASN A 186 -10.01 21.03 -7.23
C ASN A 186 -8.56 21.11 -6.76
N LEU A 187 -7.87 19.99 -6.55
CA LEU A 187 -6.46 19.95 -6.16
C LEU A 187 -5.51 19.98 -7.37
N TYR A 188 -6.00 19.59 -8.55
CA TYR A 188 -5.24 19.60 -9.81
C TYR A 188 -5.61 20.80 -10.72
N LYS A 189 -6.45 21.72 -10.25
CA LYS A 189 -6.70 23.04 -10.86
C LYS A 189 -5.95 24.12 -10.11
#